data_c542c422f9e0d49f53a3991f1b54e1cd
#
_entry.id   c542c422f9e0d49f53a3991f1b54e1cd
#
_cell.length_a   1.000
_cell.length_b   1.000
_cell.length_c   1.000
_cell.angle_alpha   90.00
_cell.angle_beta   90.00
_cell.angle_gamma   90.00
#
_symmetry.space_group_name_H-M   'P 1'
#
loop_
_entity.id
_entity.type
_entity.pdbx_description
1 polymer ?
#
loop_
_entity_poly.entity_id
_entity_poly.type
_entity_poly.pdbx_seq_one_letter_code
_entity_poly.pdbx_strand_id
1 'polypeptide(L)'
;MAKDFTPSSRNREAFEAMTDTVGNVPPQAVELEEAVLGALMLEKDCIITVQEFVSPEAFYTEEHRLIYKAINELSMELKPIDLYTVTERLKAKKELKKVGGASYLAQLTQKVGSAANVEFHAKIIAQKYVQRELIRSATEIQKRSYDESTDVTELIGYAEGEIFKVAEGHVKRSVQSSKDILARALMQIEEASKNTSAFSGVPSGFMALDRVTLGWQLSDLIIVAARPSMGKTAFVLSMARNMAVDHEQGVAFFSLEMSSVQLMMRLIIAETGLSGNDVKSGRLTPEQWRHLESATKPLGTAPLFIDDTPALSVFESRSKARRLKIHNDIKIIIIDYLQLMTGNQDTKGNREQEVAFISRTLKAIAKELNVPMIALSQLSRATEMRGGSKRPQLSDLRESGAIEQDADIVAFIHRPEYYGINQDENGMPTAGMAEIILAKHRNGAVCDVNLRFLKEQARFADVEDSMLPPAQAAESQQAYDDYASGSNSQPGTSGLGAAMGGEFDVNRSTKIDDEAPF
;
A
#
# COMPACT_ATOMS: atom_id res chain seq x y z
N MET A 1 3.02 27.64 -51.34
CA MET A 1 2.14 26.50 -51.63
C MET A 1 2.23 25.56 -50.43
N ALA A 2 1.33 25.71 -49.51
CA ALA A 2 1.21 24.80 -48.35
C ALA A 2 0.60 23.48 -48.89
N LYS A 3 1.34 22.38 -48.74
CA LYS A 3 0.82 21.05 -49.02
C LYS A 3 0.09 20.56 -47.75
N ASP A 4 -1.20 20.37 -47.87
CA ASP A 4 -2.03 19.70 -46.87
C ASP A 4 -1.49 18.30 -46.59
N PHE A 5 -1.01 18.10 -45.36
CA PHE A 5 -0.62 16.79 -44.82
C PHE A 5 -1.88 16.10 -44.30
N THR A 6 -2.31 15.03 -44.95
CA THR A 6 -3.40 14.18 -44.47
C THR A 6 -2.88 13.08 -43.55
N PRO A 7 -3.36 12.97 -42.30
CA PRO A 7 -2.98 11.91 -41.35
C PRO A 7 -3.50 10.52 -41.80
N SER A 8 -2.88 9.45 -41.31
CA SER A 8 -3.25 8.06 -41.60
C SER A 8 -4.66 7.72 -41.06
N SER A 9 -5.39 6.80 -41.74
CA SER A 9 -6.81 6.57 -41.53
C SER A 9 -7.23 6.22 -40.07
N ARG A 10 -6.42 5.50 -39.31
CA ARG A 10 -6.73 5.12 -37.90
C ARG A 10 -6.59 6.29 -36.93
N ASN A 11 -5.62 7.17 -37.16
CA ASN A 11 -5.47 8.40 -36.35
C ASN A 11 -6.49 9.45 -36.75
N ARG A 12 -7.01 9.38 -37.99
CA ARG A 12 -8.04 10.27 -38.51
C ARG A 12 -9.38 9.99 -37.84
N GLU A 13 -9.77 8.72 -37.70
CA GLU A 13 -11.00 8.32 -36.99
C GLU A 13 -10.97 8.68 -35.51
N ALA A 14 -9.83 8.49 -34.83
CA ALA A 14 -9.64 8.91 -33.42
C ALA A 14 -9.64 10.45 -33.30
N PHE A 15 -9.09 11.15 -34.27
CA PHE A 15 -9.02 12.61 -34.30
C PHE A 15 -10.37 13.24 -34.67
N GLU A 16 -11.11 12.67 -35.63
CA GLU A 16 -12.48 13.10 -36.02
C GLU A 16 -13.46 12.85 -34.86
N ALA A 17 -13.34 11.74 -34.12
CA ALA A 17 -14.13 11.49 -32.92
C ALA A 17 -13.85 12.49 -31.77
N MET A 18 -12.63 13.04 -31.69
CA MET A 18 -12.30 14.08 -30.71
C MET A 18 -12.80 15.48 -31.12
N THR A 19 -12.90 15.77 -32.41
CA THR A 19 -13.38 17.09 -32.93
C THR A 19 -14.89 17.19 -32.97
N ASP A 20 -15.61 16.08 -33.10
CA ASP A 20 -17.08 16.10 -33.28
C ASP A 20 -17.84 16.41 -31.97
N THR A 21 -17.22 16.24 -30.80
CA THR A 21 -17.97 16.36 -29.53
C THR A 21 -18.05 17.78 -28.97
N VAL A 22 -17.12 18.71 -29.27
CA VAL A 22 -17.13 20.07 -28.66
C VAL A 22 -16.58 21.19 -29.56
N GLY A 23 -16.07 20.92 -30.75
CA GLY A 23 -15.43 21.93 -31.61
C GLY A 23 -14.10 22.50 -31.10
N ASN A 24 -13.53 21.90 -30.06
CA ASN A 24 -12.28 22.34 -29.43
C ASN A 24 -11.07 21.56 -29.94
N VAL A 25 -9.99 22.28 -30.27
CA VAL A 25 -8.70 21.67 -30.63
C VAL A 25 -8.14 20.92 -29.43
N PRO A 26 -7.68 19.64 -29.57
CA PRO A 26 -7.08 18.89 -28.47
C PRO A 26 -5.90 19.64 -27.85
N PRO A 27 -5.69 19.55 -26.52
CA PRO A 27 -4.60 20.21 -25.82
C PRO A 27 -3.23 19.85 -26.42
N GLN A 28 -2.50 20.83 -26.92
CA GLN A 28 -1.22 20.65 -27.61
C GLN A 28 -0.25 21.78 -27.25
N ALA A 29 1.05 21.56 -27.47
CA ALA A 29 2.12 22.52 -27.30
C ALA A 29 3.26 22.25 -28.30
N VAL A 30 2.93 22.28 -29.60
CA VAL A 30 3.80 21.87 -30.70
C VAL A 30 5.11 22.63 -30.70
N GLU A 31 5.11 23.95 -30.42
CA GLU A 31 6.32 24.76 -30.34
C GLU A 31 7.26 24.30 -29.22
N LEU A 32 6.71 23.85 -28.08
CA LEU A 32 7.52 23.31 -26.99
C LEU A 32 8.04 21.91 -27.29
N GLU A 33 7.29 21.10 -28.06
CA GLU A 33 7.76 19.81 -28.55
C GLU A 33 8.97 19.99 -29.48
N GLU A 34 8.90 20.95 -30.43
CA GLU A 34 10.01 21.31 -31.31
C GLU A 34 11.23 21.76 -30.51
N ALA A 35 11.01 22.61 -29.47
CA ALA A 35 12.09 23.10 -28.62
C ALA A 35 12.76 21.95 -27.82
N VAL A 36 11.98 21.01 -27.27
CA VAL A 36 12.54 19.85 -26.56
C VAL A 36 13.31 18.94 -27.48
N LEU A 37 12.77 18.59 -28.66
CA LEU A 37 13.44 17.74 -29.63
C LEU A 37 14.76 18.38 -30.16
N GLY A 38 14.75 19.68 -30.42
CA GLY A 38 15.94 20.42 -30.80
C GLY A 38 16.99 20.43 -29.71
N ALA A 39 16.60 20.68 -28.46
CA ALA A 39 17.50 20.67 -27.30
C ALA A 39 18.18 19.30 -27.11
N LEU A 40 17.41 18.20 -27.23
CA LEU A 40 17.91 16.83 -27.10
C LEU A 40 18.99 16.48 -28.16
N MET A 41 18.90 17.07 -29.35
CA MET A 41 19.92 16.88 -30.40
C MET A 41 21.16 17.77 -30.24
N LEU A 42 21.09 18.79 -29.37
CA LEU A 42 22.21 19.71 -29.10
C LEU A 42 22.96 19.35 -27.82
N GLU A 43 22.25 18.97 -26.76
CA GLU A 43 22.81 18.69 -25.44
C GLU A 43 22.46 17.26 -24.95
N LYS A 44 23.50 16.43 -24.78
CA LYS A 44 23.36 15.00 -24.46
C LYS A 44 22.68 14.73 -23.13
N ASP A 45 22.93 15.56 -22.13
CA ASP A 45 22.48 15.30 -20.75
C ASP A 45 21.00 15.59 -20.53
N CYS A 46 20.38 16.35 -21.45
CA CYS A 46 18.97 16.69 -21.38
C CYS A 46 18.04 15.49 -21.51
N ILE A 47 18.46 14.41 -22.18
CA ILE A 47 17.62 13.24 -22.39
C ILE A 47 17.21 12.57 -21.05
N ILE A 48 18.12 12.50 -20.09
CA ILE A 48 17.86 11.89 -18.77
C ILE A 48 16.71 12.62 -18.07
N THR A 49 16.79 13.96 -18.05
CA THR A 49 15.75 14.80 -17.45
C THR A 49 14.42 14.69 -18.20
N VAL A 50 14.44 14.71 -19.54
CA VAL A 50 13.20 14.66 -20.33
C VAL A 50 12.50 13.30 -20.20
N GLN A 51 13.25 12.18 -20.17
CA GLN A 51 12.71 10.83 -20.00
C GLN A 51 11.97 10.63 -18.66
N GLU A 52 12.27 11.45 -17.64
CA GLU A 52 11.52 11.42 -16.38
C GLU A 52 10.06 11.87 -16.53
N PHE A 53 9.78 12.80 -17.45
CA PHE A 53 8.46 13.41 -17.60
C PHE A 53 7.71 12.98 -18.84
N VAL A 54 8.40 12.66 -19.93
CA VAL A 54 7.81 12.49 -21.27
C VAL A 54 8.08 11.11 -21.83
N SER A 55 7.00 10.44 -22.27
CA SER A 55 7.08 9.24 -23.11
C SER A 55 6.87 9.58 -24.59
N PRO A 56 7.22 8.70 -25.54
CA PRO A 56 6.97 8.96 -26.98
C PRO A 56 5.52 9.31 -27.29
N GLU A 57 4.57 8.73 -26.58
CA GLU A 57 3.12 8.93 -26.75
C GLU A 57 2.68 10.33 -26.31
N ALA A 58 3.49 11.02 -25.49
CA ALA A 58 3.17 12.34 -24.99
C ALA A 58 3.25 13.43 -26.08
N PHE A 59 3.97 13.17 -27.14
CA PHE A 59 4.05 14.09 -28.27
C PHE A 59 2.76 14.08 -29.09
N TYR A 60 2.31 15.26 -29.49
CA TYR A 60 1.06 15.44 -30.22
C TYR A 60 1.18 15.00 -31.69
N THR A 61 2.23 15.47 -32.39
CA THR A 61 2.43 15.13 -33.79
C THR A 61 3.12 13.77 -33.95
N GLU A 62 2.77 13.02 -34.99
CA GLU A 62 3.38 11.71 -35.26
C GLU A 62 4.88 11.87 -35.61
N GLU A 63 5.23 12.95 -36.28
CA GLU A 63 6.60 13.30 -36.61
C GLU A 63 7.47 13.43 -35.37
N HIS A 64 7.02 14.20 -34.39
CA HIS A 64 7.73 14.40 -33.10
C HIS A 64 7.83 13.11 -32.29
N ARG A 65 6.77 12.31 -32.31
CA ARG A 65 6.75 10.99 -31.65
C ARG A 65 7.81 10.06 -32.24
N LEU A 66 7.94 10.00 -33.56
CA LEU A 66 8.95 9.18 -34.24
C LEU A 66 10.36 9.67 -33.99
N ILE A 67 10.58 11.00 -34.00
CA ILE A 67 11.87 11.59 -33.67
C ILE A 67 12.27 11.26 -32.24
N TYR A 68 11.39 11.49 -31.27
CA TYR A 68 11.66 11.19 -29.86
C TYR A 68 11.91 9.70 -29.62
N LYS A 69 11.16 8.82 -30.30
CA LYS A 69 11.38 7.38 -30.23
C LYS A 69 12.78 7.00 -30.74
N ALA A 70 13.24 7.60 -31.85
CA ALA A 70 14.59 7.37 -32.35
C ALA A 70 15.68 7.87 -31.37
N ILE A 71 15.46 9.04 -30.75
CA ILE A 71 16.33 9.59 -29.71
C ILE A 71 16.38 8.66 -28.49
N ASN A 72 15.23 8.18 -28.04
CA ASN A 72 15.12 7.29 -26.87
C ASN A 72 15.86 5.95 -27.10
N GLU A 73 15.76 5.37 -28.29
CA GLU A 73 16.48 4.16 -28.67
C GLU A 73 17.99 4.37 -28.70
N LEU A 74 18.46 5.51 -29.25
CA LEU A 74 19.88 5.85 -29.22
C LEU A 74 20.40 5.99 -27.79
N SER A 75 19.60 6.62 -26.92
CA SER A 75 19.90 6.74 -25.48
C SER A 75 20.03 5.36 -24.82
N MET A 76 19.10 4.45 -25.07
CA MET A 76 19.13 3.09 -24.51
C MET A 76 20.34 2.28 -25.01
N GLU A 77 20.78 2.52 -26.24
CA GLU A 77 21.97 1.89 -26.81
C GLU A 77 23.27 2.58 -26.40
N LEU A 78 23.22 3.61 -25.54
CA LEU A 78 24.35 4.44 -25.12
C LEU A 78 25.13 5.06 -26.32
N LYS A 79 24.43 5.33 -27.41
CA LYS A 79 24.96 5.99 -28.60
C LYS A 79 24.85 7.51 -28.49
N PRO A 80 25.74 8.26 -29.14
CA PRO A 80 25.61 9.71 -29.20
C PRO A 80 24.30 10.14 -29.80
N ILE A 81 23.68 11.19 -29.22
CA ILE A 81 22.45 11.80 -29.72
C ILE A 81 22.81 13.13 -30.34
N ASP A 82 22.76 13.18 -31.67
CA ASP A 82 22.96 14.38 -32.46
C ASP A 82 22.17 14.31 -33.78
N LEU A 83 22.19 15.39 -34.54
CA LEU A 83 21.46 15.49 -35.80
C LEU A 83 21.79 14.34 -36.77
N TYR A 84 23.03 13.90 -36.82
CA TYR A 84 23.49 12.87 -37.77
C TYR A 84 23.03 11.48 -37.34
N THR A 85 23.23 11.15 -36.08
CA THR A 85 22.86 9.84 -35.53
C THR A 85 21.34 9.61 -35.54
N VAL A 86 20.55 10.65 -35.22
CA VAL A 86 19.08 10.61 -35.31
C VAL A 86 18.62 10.46 -36.76
N THR A 87 19.24 11.20 -37.70
CA THR A 87 18.94 11.08 -39.13
C THR A 87 19.23 9.67 -39.66
N GLU A 88 20.37 9.08 -39.33
CA GLU A 88 20.73 7.71 -39.74
C GLU A 88 19.81 6.67 -39.12
N ARG A 89 19.40 6.83 -37.84
CA ARG A 89 18.44 5.95 -37.18
C ARG A 89 17.10 5.97 -37.90
N LEU A 90 16.55 7.15 -38.18
CA LEU A 90 15.28 7.32 -38.88
C LEU A 90 15.37 6.81 -40.34
N LYS A 91 16.52 6.95 -41.00
CA LYS A 91 16.74 6.41 -42.33
C LYS A 91 16.76 4.88 -42.33
N ALA A 92 17.44 4.26 -41.38
CA ALA A 92 17.48 2.80 -41.22
C ALA A 92 16.07 2.20 -41.02
N LYS A 93 15.21 2.94 -40.33
CA LYS A 93 13.80 2.55 -40.10
C LYS A 93 12.85 2.93 -41.26
N LYS A 94 13.35 3.60 -42.30
CA LYS A 94 12.55 4.13 -43.42
C LYS A 94 11.50 5.16 -42.98
N GLU A 95 11.69 5.82 -41.83
CA GLU A 95 10.80 6.81 -41.24
C GLU A 95 11.23 8.26 -41.53
N LEU A 96 12.46 8.49 -42.03
CA LEU A 96 13.00 9.82 -42.29
C LEU A 96 12.11 10.70 -43.19
N LYS A 97 11.44 10.10 -44.19
CA LYS A 97 10.53 10.85 -45.06
C LYS A 97 9.25 11.27 -44.33
N LYS A 98 8.79 10.47 -43.37
CA LYS A 98 7.58 10.76 -42.61
C LYS A 98 7.77 11.95 -41.68
N VAL A 99 8.99 12.12 -41.13
CA VAL A 99 9.32 13.21 -40.21
C VAL A 99 9.74 14.51 -40.92
N GLY A 100 9.57 14.64 -42.22
CA GLY A 100 9.94 15.86 -42.98
C GLY A 100 11.37 15.90 -43.45
N GLY A 101 12.12 14.79 -43.35
CA GLY A 101 13.49 14.67 -43.84
C GLY A 101 14.56 15.30 -42.93
N ALA A 102 15.82 15.25 -43.35
CA ALA A 102 16.93 15.81 -42.59
C ALA A 102 16.84 17.36 -42.46
N SER A 103 16.17 18.02 -43.37
CA SER A 103 15.97 19.47 -43.32
C SER A 103 15.09 19.89 -42.14
N TYR A 104 14.06 19.12 -41.81
CA TYR A 104 13.21 19.39 -40.65
C TYR A 104 13.98 19.19 -39.33
N LEU A 105 14.77 18.12 -39.21
CA LEU A 105 15.63 17.90 -38.04
C LEU A 105 16.62 19.05 -37.84
N ALA A 106 17.21 19.54 -38.91
CA ALA A 106 18.10 20.70 -38.86
C ALA A 106 17.37 21.99 -38.45
N GLN A 107 16.12 22.19 -38.89
CA GLN A 107 15.29 23.31 -38.42
C GLN A 107 14.99 23.24 -36.93
N LEU A 108 14.69 22.05 -36.38
CA LEU A 108 14.47 21.86 -34.94
C LEU A 108 15.66 22.29 -34.11
N THR A 109 16.90 21.93 -34.56
CA THR A 109 18.12 22.32 -33.84
C THR A 109 18.41 23.83 -33.96
N GLN A 110 18.04 24.48 -35.07
CA GLN A 110 18.24 25.92 -35.25
C GLN A 110 17.26 26.78 -34.45
N LYS A 111 16.04 26.28 -34.16
CA LYS A 111 15.03 26.98 -33.36
C LYS A 111 15.41 27.09 -31.89
N VAL A 112 16.31 26.26 -31.37
CA VAL A 112 16.67 26.20 -29.95
C VAL A 112 17.93 27.05 -29.70
N GLY A 113 17.77 28.12 -28.92
CA GLY A 113 18.89 28.93 -28.48
C GLY A 113 19.57 28.44 -27.19
N SER A 114 18.90 27.64 -26.37
CA SER A 114 19.42 27.11 -25.10
C SER A 114 18.54 25.96 -24.58
N ALA A 115 19.16 24.95 -24.01
CA ALA A 115 18.48 23.83 -23.35
C ALA A 115 18.13 24.10 -21.88
N ALA A 116 18.40 25.29 -21.35
CA ALA A 116 18.22 25.63 -19.92
C ALA A 116 16.78 25.38 -19.38
N ASN A 117 15.77 25.47 -20.22
CA ASN A 117 14.37 25.33 -19.83
C ASN A 117 13.73 24.00 -20.30
N VAL A 118 14.53 23.04 -20.76
CA VAL A 118 14.01 21.79 -21.36
C VAL A 118 13.14 21.00 -20.38
N GLU A 119 13.48 20.98 -19.10
CA GLU A 119 12.70 20.35 -18.04
C GLU A 119 11.30 20.96 -17.91
N PHE A 120 11.22 22.29 -17.90
CA PHE A 120 9.95 23.00 -17.79
C PHE A 120 9.07 22.75 -19.03
N HIS A 121 9.67 22.76 -20.23
CA HIS A 121 8.97 22.43 -21.47
C HIS A 121 8.47 20.98 -21.48
N ALA A 122 9.29 20.03 -21.02
CA ALA A 122 8.90 18.62 -20.89
C ALA A 122 7.71 18.43 -19.95
N LYS A 123 7.67 19.14 -18.81
CA LYS A 123 6.53 19.13 -17.88
C LYS A 123 5.26 19.66 -18.52
N ILE A 124 5.32 20.71 -19.34
CA ILE A 124 4.15 21.21 -20.06
C ILE A 124 3.65 20.19 -21.10
N ILE A 125 4.54 19.55 -21.84
CA ILE A 125 4.18 18.50 -22.81
C ILE A 125 3.48 17.35 -22.09
N ALA A 126 4.03 16.87 -20.95
CA ALA A 126 3.43 15.84 -20.13
C ALA A 126 2.04 16.26 -19.63
N GLN A 127 1.88 17.50 -19.18
CA GLN A 127 0.58 18.03 -18.75
C GLN A 127 -0.45 18.06 -19.89
N LYS A 128 -0.05 18.44 -21.12
CA LYS A 128 -0.91 18.40 -22.29
C LYS A 128 -1.30 16.97 -22.67
N TYR A 129 -0.40 16.02 -22.51
CA TYR A 129 -0.68 14.61 -22.72
C TYR A 129 -1.72 14.09 -21.73
N VAL A 130 -1.58 14.38 -20.42
CA VAL A 130 -2.57 14.02 -19.40
C VAL A 130 -3.96 14.57 -19.76
N GLN A 131 -4.03 15.82 -20.21
CA GLN A 131 -5.29 16.42 -20.64
C GLN A 131 -5.92 15.64 -21.81
N ARG A 132 -5.12 15.22 -22.81
CA ARG A 132 -5.59 14.40 -23.93
C ARG A 132 -6.08 13.02 -23.49
N GLU A 133 -5.33 12.36 -22.60
CA GLU A 133 -5.74 11.05 -22.07
C GLU A 133 -7.04 11.15 -21.26
N LEU A 134 -7.22 12.21 -20.47
CA LEU A 134 -8.48 12.47 -19.77
C LEU A 134 -9.64 12.68 -20.75
N ILE A 135 -9.43 13.43 -21.83
CA ILE A 135 -10.46 13.64 -22.88
C ILE A 135 -10.79 12.30 -23.54
N ARG A 136 -9.77 11.49 -23.87
CA ARG A 136 -9.95 10.16 -24.47
C ARG A 136 -10.77 9.24 -23.55
N SER A 137 -10.40 9.16 -22.28
CA SER A 137 -11.11 8.34 -21.29
C SER A 137 -12.55 8.84 -21.08
N ALA A 138 -12.76 10.16 -21.00
CA ALA A 138 -14.10 10.73 -20.86
C ALA A 138 -15.00 10.42 -22.08
N THR A 139 -14.44 10.48 -23.29
CA THR A 139 -15.17 10.14 -24.53
C THR A 139 -15.55 8.66 -24.56
N GLU A 140 -14.66 7.78 -24.13
CA GLU A 140 -14.96 6.34 -24.06
C GLU A 140 -15.99 6.02 -22.97
N ILE A 141 -15.91 6.68 -21.82
CA ILE A 141 -16.93 6.58 -20.76
C ILE A 141 -18.28 7.06 -21.28
N GLN A 142 -18.32 8.22 -21.96
CA GLN A 142 -19.52 8.76 -22.57
C GLN A 142 -20.13 7.77 -23.57
N LYS A 143 -19.32 7.21 -24.48
CA LYS A 143 -19.76 6.24 -25.48
C LYS A 143 -20.41 5.01 -24.84
N ARG A 144 -19.80 4.46 -23.78
CA ARG A 144 -20.35 3.32 -23.04
C ARG A 144 -21.61 3.67 -22.25
N SER A 145 -21.74 4.93 -21.81
CA SER A 145 -22.94 5.39 -21.10
C SER A 145 -24.20 5.45 -21.99
N TYR A 146 -24.06 5.52 -23.32
CA TYR A 146 -25.16 5.43 -24.27
C TYR A 146 -25.52 3.99 -24.62
N ASP A 147 -24.75 3.00 -24.20
CA ASP A 147 -25.04 1.59 -24.42
C ASP A 147 -25.98 1.06 -23.33
N GLU A 148 -27.26 0.95 -23.64
CA GLU A 148 -28.28 0.47 -22.70
C GLU A 148 -28.06 -0.98 -22.21
N SER A 149 -27.19 -1.75 -22.87
CA SER A 149 -26.86 -3.12 -22.46
C SER A 149 -25.83 -3.19 -21.31
N THR A 150 -25.14 -2.08 -21.01
CA THR A 150 -24.09 -2.02 -19.97
C THR A 150 -24.72 -1.79 -18.60
N ASP A 151 -24.39 -2.65 -17.63
CA ASP A 151 -24.80 -2.44 -16.23
C ASP A 151 -24.16 -1.18 -15.65
N VAL A 152 -24.95 -0.38 -14.93
CA VAL A 152 -24.50 0.90 -14.35
C VAL A 152 -23.32 0.72 -13.38
N THR A 153 -23.32 -0.35 -12.60
CA THR A 153 -22.23 -0.66 -11.65
C THR A 153 -20.94 -1.00 -12.40
N GLU A 154 -21.07 -1.74 -13.52
CA GLU A 154 -19.93 -2.06 -14.40
C GLU A 154 -19.38 -0.80 -15.08
N LEU A 155 -20.23 0.11 -15.51
CA LEU A 155 -19.86 1.37 -16.12
C LEU A 155 -19.09 2.27 -15.14
N ILE A 156 -19.55 2.38 -13.89
CA ILE A 156 -18.86 3.14 -12.85
C ILE A 156 -17.47 2.55 -12.59
N GLY A 157 -17.37 1.24 -12.41
CA GLY A 157 -16.07 0.57 -12.20
C GLY A 157 -15.10 0.75 -13.37
N TYR A 158 -15.60 0.75 -14.62
CA TYR A 158 -14.80 1.05 -15.79
C TYR A 158 -14.31 2.50 -15.79
N ALA A 159 -15.19 3.47 -15.48
CA ALA A 159 -14.84 4.89 -15.45
C ALA A 159 -13.78 5.18 -14.39
N GLU A 160 -13.92 4.63 -13.19
CA GLU A 160 -12.91 4.71 -12.11
C GLU A 160 -11.57 4.12 -12.55
N GLY A 161 -11.59 2.95 -13.20
CA GLY A 161 -10.39 2.29 -13.71
C GLY A 161 -9.64 3.12 -14.77
N GLU A 162 -10.35 3.74 -15.71
CA GLU A 162 -9.75 4.59 -16.74
C GLU A 162 -9.15 5.87 -16.17
N ILE A 163 -9.86 6.55 -15.26
CA ILE A 163 -9.34 7.74 -14.57
C ILE A 163 -8.10 7.38 -13.74
N PHE A 164 -8.13 6.22 -13.08
CA PHE A 164 -7.00 5.72 -12.31
C PHE A 164 -5.75 5.46 -13.16
N LYS A 165 -5.90 4.80 -14.32
CA LYS A 165 -4.79 4.55 -15.26
C LYS A 165 -4.12 5.87 -15.67
N VAL A 166 -4.90 6.91 -15.95
CA VAL A 166 -4.37 8.22 -16.29
C VAL A 166 -3.62 8.84 -15.11
N ALA A 167 -4.16 8.74 -13.89
CA ALA A 167 -3.52 9.27 -12.68
C ALA A 167 -2.22 8.52 -12.34
N GLU A 168 -2.22 7.18 -12.41
CA GLU A 168 -1.05 6.35 -12.06
C GLU A 168 0.09 6.48 -13.08
N GLY A 169 -0.26 6.54 -14.38
CA GLY A 169 0.73 6.66 -15.46
C GLY A 169 1.56 7.95 -15.40
N HIS A 170 1.10 8.96 -14.68
CA HIS A 170 1.75 10.29 -14.62
C HIS A 170 2.34 10.66 -13.26
N VAL A 171 2.02 9.91 -12.19
CA VAL A 171 2.67 10.07 -10.88
C VAL A 171 3.97 9.26 -10.87
N LYS A 172 4.92 9.55 -11.76
CA LYS A 172 6.30 9.15 -11.54
C LYS A 172 6.80 9.97 -10.35
N ARG A 173 6.96 9.31 -9.19
CA ARG A 173 7.61 9.93 -8.03
C ARG A 173 9.01 10.32 -8.46
N SER A 174 9.33 11.61 -8.44
CA SER A 174 10.69 12.08 -8.67
C SER A 174 11.62 11.37 -7.69
N VAL A 175 12.78 10.96 -8.17
CA VAL A 175 13.87 10.45 -7.32
C VAL A 175 14.20 11.56 -6.32
N GLN A 176 14.06 11.27 -5.02
CA GLN A 176 14.33 12.23 -3.97
C GLN A 176 15.81 12.15 -3.58
N SER A 177 16.42 13.30 -3.33
CA SER A 177 17.78 13.36 -2.81
C SER A 177 17.88 12.63 -1.47
N SER A 178 18.96 11.86 -1.26
CA SER A 178 19.25 11.25 0.05
C SER A 178 19.29 12.28 1.17
N LYS A 179 19.67 13.52 0.88
CA LYS A 179 19.67 14.63 1.85
C LYS A 179 18.26 14.95 2.36
N ASP A 180 17.27 15.01 1.45
CA ASP A 180 15.88 15.33 1.81
C ASP A 180 15.22 14.15 2.55
N ILE A 181 15.58 12.92 2.17
CA ILE A 181 15.13 11.71 2.85
C ILE A 181 15.70 11.65 4.26
N LEU A 182 17.00 11.92 4.43
CA LEU A 182 17.68 11.94 5.73
C LEU A 182 17.07 13.00 6.67
N ALA A 183 16.84 14.21 6.16
CA ALA A 183 16.21 15.27 6.97
C ALA A 183 14.84 14.84 7.51
N ARG A 184 14.01 14.21 6.67
CA ARG A 184 12.70 13.68 7.10
C ARG A 184 12.82 12.52 8.08
N ALA A 185 13.75 11.59 7.85
CA ALA A 185 13.98 10.49 8.78
C ALA A 185 14.42 10.99 10.15
N LEU A 186 15.31 12.00 10.21
CA LEU A 186 15.73 12.61 11.47
C LEU A 186 14.56 13.32 12.18
N MET A 187 13.70 14.03 11.46
CA MET A 187 12.48 14.61 12.02
C MET A 187 11.55 13.55 12.62
N GLN A 188 11.35 12.43 11.93
CA GLN A 188 10.53 11.32 12.46
C GLN A 188 11.13 10.72 13.73
N ILE A 189 12.45 10.54 13.80
CA ILE A 189 13.15 10.05 15.00
C ILE A 189 12.98 11.07 16.15
N GLU A 190 13.12 12.36 15.86
CA GLU A 190 12.94 13.41 16.86
C GLU A 190 11.49 13.49 17.38
N GLU A 191 10.50 13.37 16.50
CA GLU A 191 9.09 13.31 16.89
C GLU A 191 8.80 12.06 17.74
N ALA A 192 9.33 10.89 17.36
CA ALA A 192 9.21 9.67 18.12
C ALA A 192 9.85 9.80 19.52
N SER A 193 10.98 10.51 19.64
CA SER A 193 11.65 10.73 20.94
C SER A 193 10.88 11.69 21.86
N LYS A 194 10.06 12.58 21.30
CA LYS A 194 9.20 13.51 22.05
C LYS A 194 7.87 12.91 22.45
N ASN A 195 7.43 11.88 21.75
CA ASN A 195 6.22 11.17 22.08
C ASN A 195 6.47 10.28 23.29
N THR A 196 5.79 10.58 24.39
CA THR A 196 5.75 9.75 25.59
C THR A 196 4.99 8.42 25.38
N SER A 197 4.32 8.24 24.22
CA SER A 197 3.75 6.97 23.85
C SER A 197 4.86 6.00 23.42
N ALA A 198 4.90 4.84 24.06
CA ALA A 198 5.90 3.80 23.88
C ALA A 198 6.00 3.22 22.46
N PHE A 199 5.12 3.61 21.54
CA PHE A 199 4.98 3.02 20.21
C PHE A 199 5.17 4.05 19.11
N SER A 200 5.97 3.69 18.11
CA SER A 200 6.21 4.54 16.92
C SER A 200 5.07 4.44 15.89
N GLY A 201 4.32 3.33 15.91
CA GLY A 201 3.19 3.05 15.05
C GLY A 201 1.84 3.21 15.74
N VAL A 202 0.75 2.81 15.05
CA VAL A 202 -0.60 2.76 15.62
C VAL A 202 -0.70 1.57 16.57
N PRO A 203 -0.97 1.75 17.87
CA PRO A 203 -1.03 0.66 18.82
C PRO A 203 -2.16 -0.33 18.47
N SER A 204 -1.93 -1.62 18.60
CA SER A 204 -2.96 -2.64 18.42
C SER A 204 -3.91 -2.73 19.63
N GLY A 205 -3.44 -2.26 20.77
CA GLY A 205 -4.10 -2.39 22.06
C GLY A 205 -3.98 -3.78 22.68
N PHE A 206 -3.11 -4.63 22.12
CA PHE A 206 -2.60 -5.85 22.75
C PHE A 206 -1.14 -5.64 23.08
N MET A 207 -0.85 -5.54 24.38
CA MET A 207 0.46 -5.14 24.88
C MET A 207 1.58 -6.06 24.38
N ALA A 208 1.35 -7.38 24.42
CA ALA A 208 2.32 -8.35 23.97
C ALA A 208 2.62 -8.24 22.47
N LEU A 209 1.62 -7.87 21.65
CA LEU A 209 1.78 -7.66 20.22
C LEU A 209 2.49 -6.34 19.93
N ASP A 210 2.11 -5.28 20.65
CA ASP A 210 2.68 -3.95 20.48
C ASP A 210 4.17 -3.88 20.88
N ARG A 211 4.60 -4.68 21.85
CA ARG A 211 6.04 -4.82 22.22
C ARG A 211 6.88 -5.35 21.05
N VAL A 212 6.34 -6.23 20.24
CA VAL A 212 7.07 -6.84 19.10
C VAL A 212 7.02 -5.97 17.87
N THR A 213 5.86 -5.36 17.60
CA THR A 213 5.63 -4.58 16.37
C THR A 213 5.95 -3.10 16.53
N LEU A 214 6.09 -2.60 17.77
CA LEU A 214 6.13 -1.17 18.12
C LEU A 214 4.89 -0.42 17.59
N GLY A 215 3.73 -1.12 17.54
CA GLY A 215 2.52 -0.69 16.86
C GLY A 215 2.58 -0.91 15.34
N TRP A 216 1.44 -0.76 14.66
CA TRP A 216 1.34 -0.91 13.21
C TRP A 216 1.99 0.27 12.49
N GLN A 217 3.04 -0.01 11.72
CA GLN A 217 3.83 1.04 11.08
C GLN A 217 3.11 1.64 9.87
N LEU A 218 3.32 2.95 9.64
CA LEU A 218 2.70 3.66 8.52
C LEU A 218 3.08 3.02 7.17
N SER A 219 2.14 2.99 6.25
CA SER A 219 2.29 2.41 4.91
C SER A 219 2.48 0.89 4.86
N ASP A 220 2.40 0.18 6.00
CA ASP A 220 2.50 -1.28 6.01
C ASP A 220 1.19 -1.96 5.61
N LEU A 221 1.32 -3.07 4.89
CA LEU A 221 0.25 -4.02 4.62
C LEU A 221 0.41 -5.22 5.56
N ILE A 222 -0.54 -5.39 6.46
CA ILE A 222 -0.60 -6.46 7.44
C ILE A 222 -1.66 -7.47 7.00
N ILE A 223 -1.27 -8.73 6.85
CA ILE A 223 -2.20 -9.81 6.54
C ILE A 223 -2.44 -10.62 7.81
N VAL A 224 -3.70 -10.70 8.22
CA VAL A 224 -4.11 -11.56 9.33
C VAL A 224 -4.92 -12.73 8.75
N ALA A 225 -4.36 -13.93 8.82
CA ALA A 225 -4.97 -15.10 8.22
C ALA A 225 -5.29 -16.20 9.24
N ALA A 226 -6.41 -16.87 9.01
CA ALA A 226 -6.82 -18.00 9.85
C ALA A 226 -7.81 -18.90 9.11
N ARG A 227 -8.01 -20.12 9.63
CA ARG A 227 -9.12 -20.98 9.24
C ARG A 227 -10.45 -20.40 9.72
N PRO A 228 -11.59 -20.76 9.10
CA PRO A 228 -12.92 -20.43 9.61
C PRO A 228 -13.06 -20.79 11.09
N SER A 229 -13.84 -20.02 11.84
CA SER A 229 -14.11 -20.20 13.26
C SER A 229 -12.93 -20.01 14.23
N MET A 230 -11.73 -19.65 13.75
CA MET A 230 -10.58 -19.30 14.60
C MET A 230 -10.71 -17.92 15.27
N GLY A 231 -11.67 -17.10 14.84
CA GLY A 231 -11.94 -15.80 15.42
C GLY A 231 -11.27 -14.61 14.71
N LYS A 232 -10.99 -14.69 13.39
CA LYS A 232 -10.42 -13.58 12.61
C LYS A 232 -11.11 -12.24 12.86
N THR A 233 -12.41 -12.19 12.55
CA THR A 233 -13.25 -10.99 12.75
C THR A 233 -13.27 -10.56 14.21
N ALA A 234 -13.31 -11.50 15.17
CA ALA A 234 -13.28 -11.19 16.60
C ALA A 234 -11.95 -10.54 17.01
N PHE A 235 -10.82 -11.00 16.48
CA PHE A 235 -9.50 -10.45 16.75
C PHE A 235 -9.40 -8.99 16.26
N VAL A 236 -9.74 -8.74 15.00
CA VAL A 236 -9.65 -7.37 14.47
C VAL A 236 -10.71 -6.43 15.05
N LEU A 237 -11.88 -6.94 15.46
CA LEU A 237 -12.87 -6.13 16.19
C LEU A 237 -12.38 -5.76 17.59
N SER A 238 -11.76 -6.69 18.33
CA SER A 238 -11.15 -6.38 19.62
C SER A 238 -10.05 -5.34 19.47
N MET A 239 -9.22 -5.49 18.44
CA MET A 239 -8.18 -4.53 18.09
C MET A 239 -8.77 -3.16 17.69
N ALA A 240 -9.77 -3.12 16.82
CA ALA A 240 -10.44 -1.89 16.39
C ALA A 240 -11.07 -1.14 17.58
N ARG A 241 -11.69 -1.88 18.52
CA ARG A 241 -12.22 -1.31 19.76
C ARG A 241 -11.11 -0.73 20.63
N ASN A 242 -10.03 -1.47 20.85
CA ASN A 242 -8.92 -1.00 21.67
C ASN A 242 -8.29 0.27 21.05
N MET A 243 -8.06 0.26 19.73
CA MET A 243 -7.54 1.45 19.03
C MET A 243 -8.47 2.65 19.12
N ALA A 244 -9.78 2.46 18.88
CA ALA A 244 -10.72 3.56 18.80
C ALA A 244 -11.15 4.08 20.17
N VAL A 245 -11.32 3.20 21.18
CA VAL A 245 -11.83 3.56 22.51
C VAL A 245 -10.69 3.89 23.47
N ASP A 246 -9.68 3.01 23.58
CA ASP A 246 -8.63 3.17 24.58
C ASP A 246 -7.52 4.11 24.11
N HIS A 247 -7.24 4.15 22.80
CA HIS A 247 -6.18 4.98 22.21
C HIS A 247 -6.70 6.15 21.37
N GLU A 248 -8.01 6.35 21.24
CA GLU A 248 -8.64 7.43 20.47
C GLU A 248 -8.13 7.54 19.01
N GLN A 249 -7.71 6.41 18.42
CA GLN A 249 -7.23 6.36 17.05
C GLN A 249 -8.39 6.18 16.07
N GLY A 250 -8.41 6.97 14.99
CA GLY A 250 -9.41 6.84 13.93
C GLY A 250 -9.25 5.51 13.18
N VAL A 251 -10.27 4.64 13.21
CA VAL A 251 -10.28 3.33 12.57
C VAL A 251 -11.32 3.28 11.46
N ALA A 252 -10.93 2.94 10.23
CA ALA A 252 -11.85 2.60 9.14
C ALA A 252 -11.96 1.08 9.02
N PHE A 253 -13.16 0.55 9.15
CA PHE A 253 -13.44 -0.89 9.10
C PHE A 253 -14.36 -1.20 7.91
N PHE A 254 -13.84 -1.86 6.88
CA PHE A 254 -14.58 -2.33 5.72
C PHE A 254 -14.96 -3.80 5.92
N SER A 255 -16.25 -4.06 6.09
CA SER A 255 -16.81 -5.40 6.30
C SER A 255 -17.54 -5.88 5.05
N LEU A 256 -17.01 -6.91 4.42
CA LEU A 256 -17.58 -7.50 3.20
C LEU A 256 -18.44 -8.75 3.50
N GLU A 257 -18.33 -9.28 4.72
CA GLU A 257 -19.04 -10.51 5.13
C GLU A 257 -20.21 -10.22 6.08
N MET A 258 -20.06 -9.22 6.97
CA MET A 258 -21.03 -8.95 8.03
C MET A 258 -21.57 -7.53 7.94
N SER A 259 -22.86 -7.37 8.29
CA SER A 259 -23.44 -6.01 8.35
C SER A 259 -22.87 -5.20 9.53
N SER A 260 -22.89 -3.88 9.39
CA SER A 260 -22.45 -2.92 10.42
C SER A 260 -23.16 -3.13 11.75
N VAL A 261 -24.48 -3.43 11.73
CA VAL A 261 -25.27 -3.74 12.92
C VAL A 261 -24.78 -5.02 13.60
N GLN A 262 -24.43 -6.07 12.83
CA GLN A 262 -23.92 -7.32 13.40
C GLN A 262 -22.56 -7.13 14.07
N LEU A 263 -21.68 -6.30 13.47
CA LEU A 263 -20.38 -5.96 14.06
C LEU A 263 -20.56 -5.15 15.33
N MET A 264 -21.43 -4.13 15.31
CA MET A 264 -21.71 -3.32 16.49
C MET A 264 -22.31 -4.17 17.62
N MET A 265 -23.20 -5.12 17.28
CA MET A 265 -23.75 -6.04 18.27
C MET A 265 -22.67 -6.92 18.93
N ARG A 266 -21.66 -7.36 18.16
CA ARG A 266 -20.50 -8.08 18.72
C ARG A 266 -19.66 -7.20 19.65
N LEU A 267 -19.44 -5.94 19.28
CA LEU A 267 -18.74 -4.97 20.12
C LEU A 267 -19.49 -4.72 21.42
N ILE A 268 -20.82 -4.57 21.38
CA ILE A 268 -21.66 -4.40 22.56
C ILE A 268 -21.55 -5.61 23.51
N ILE A 269 -21.63 -6.83 22.98
CA ILE A 269 -21.48 -8.07 23.76
C ILE A 269 -20.08 -8.15 24.37
N ALA A 270 -19.06 -7.80 23.61
CA ALA A 270 -17.67 -7.81 24.09
C ALA A 270 -17.43 -6.78 25.20
N GLU A 271 -18.03 -5.60 25.10
CA GLU A 271 -17.88 -4.51 26.09
C GLU A 271 -18.66 -4.74 27.36
N THR A 272 -19.91 -5.23 27.22
CA THR A 272 -20.80 -5.43 28.37
C THR A 272 -20.56 -6.74 29.10
N GLY A 273 -19.98 -7.74 28.45
CA GLY A 273 -19.86 -9.10 29.00
C GLY A 273 -21.18 -9.83 29.14
N LEU A 274 -22.28 -9.27 28.63
CA LEU A 274 -23.60 -9.89 28.68
C LEU A 274 -23.71 -11.08 27.74
N SER A 275 -24.60 -12.03 28.06
CA SER A 275 -24.86 -13.16 27.18
C SER A 275 -25.32 -12.70 25.79
N GLY A 276 -24.65 -13.16 24.74
CA GLY A 276 -25.05 -12.85 23.37
C GLY A 276 -26.47 -13.29 23.01
N ASN A 277 -27.00 -14.31 23.68
CA ASN A 277 -28.41 -14.75 23.51
C ASN A 277 -29.39 -13.78 24.15
N ASP A 278 -29.07 -13.26 25.33
CA ASP A 278 -29.96 -12.32 26.04
C ASP A 278 -29.99 -10.97 25.33
N VAL A 279 -28.84 -10.47 24.89
CA VAL A 279 -28.74 -9.24 24.08
C VAL A 279 -29.53 -9.39 22.78
N LYS A 280 -29.35 -10.48 22.03
CA LYS A 280 -30.03 -10.71 20.74
C LYS A 280 -31.55 -10.92 20.91
N SER A 281 -31.98 -11.55 22.01
CA SER A 281 -33.42 -11.79 22.30
C SER A 281 -34.10 -10.61 22.99
N GLY A 282 -33.32 -9.57 23.39
CA GLY A 282 -33.84 -8.43 24.15
C GLY A 282 -34.29 -8.77 25.58
N ARG A 283 -33.92 -9.94 26.12
CA ARG A 283 -34.29 -10.40 27.44
C ARG A 283 -33.31 -9.90 28.50
N LEU A 284 -33.29 -8.59 28.69
CA LEU A 284 -32.41 -7.95 29.67
C LEU A 284 -33.20 -7.45 30.86
N THR A 285 -32.65 -7.63 32.06
CA THR A 285 -33.18 -7.01 33.26
C THR A 285 -32.97 -5.48 33.25
N PRO A 286 -33.74 -4.70 34.05
CA PRO A 286 -33.52 -3.25 34.13
C PRO A 286 -32.11 -2.86 34.57
N GLU A 287 -31.41 -3.71 35.33
CA GLU A 287 -30.01 -3.50 35.71
C GLU A 287 -29.05 -3.74 34.55
N GLN A 288 -29.28 -4.82 33.79
CA GLN A 288 -28.51 -5.13 32.60
C GLN A 288 -28.68 -4.04 31.52
N TRP A 289 -29.88 -3.45 31.39
CA TRP A 289 -30.13 -2.33 30.50
C TRP A 289 -29.30 -1.09 30.90
N ARG A 290 -29.29 -0.73 32.20
CA ARG A 290 -28.47 0.39 32.70
C ARG A 290 -26.98 0.13 32.50
N HIS A 291 -26.52 -1.11 32.73
CA HIS A 291 -25.15 -1.51 32.47
C HIS A 291 -24.79 -1.37 30.97
N LEU A 292 -25.66 -1.86 30.08
CA LEU A 292 -25.49 -1.75 28.63
C LEU A 292 -25.38 -0.29 28.20
N GLU A 293 -26.29 0.57 28.63
CA GLU A 293 -26.24 2.01 28.31
C GLU A 293 -24.92 2.67 28.79
N SER A 294 -24.48 2.33 29.99
CA SER A 294 -23.24 2.88 30.54
C SER A 294 -22.00 2.39 29.79
N ALA A 295 -21.90 1.09 29.53
CA ALA A 295 -20.75 0.46 28.91
C ALA A 295 -20.62 0.81 27.41
N THR A 296 -21.74 1.13 26.73
CA THR A 296 -21.70 1.47 25.30
C THR A 296 -21.42 2.95 25.00
N LYS A 297 -21.46 3.83 25.99
CA LYS A 297 -21.16 5.26 25.78
C LYS A 297 -19.81 5.52 25.12
N PRO A 298 -18.70 4.90 25.54
CA PRO A 298 -17.40 5.09 24.89
C PRO A 298 -17.41 4.65 23.43
N LEU A 299 -18.10 3.56 23.09
CA LEU A 299 -18.22 3.10 21.69
C LEU A 299 -18.98 4.11 20.82
N GLY A 300 -19.98 4.82 21.37
CA GLY A 300 -20.76 5.81 20.64
C GLY A 300 -19.97 7.08 20.29
N THR A 301 -18.90 7.38 21.01
CA THR A 301 -18.05 8.55 20.80
C THR A 301 -16.70 8.21 20.12
N ALA A 302 -16.37 6.92 20.07
CA ALA A 302 -15.11 6.45 19.50
C ALA A 302 -15.02 6.74 17.98
N PRO A 303 -13.86 7.11 17.45
CA PRO A 303 -13.64 7.37 16.03
C PRO A 303 -13.54 6.06 15.22
N LEU A 304 -14.58 5.21 15.26
CA LEU A 304 -14.69 3.96 14.54
C LEU A 304 -15.72 4.11 13.40
N PHE A 305 -15.25 3.99 12.15
CA PHE A 305 -16.04 4.15 10.94
C PHE A 305 -16.21 2.78 10.27
N ILE A 306 -17.45 2.28 10.20
CA ILE A 306 -17.77 0.96 9.65
C ILE A 306 -18.49 1.15 8.32
N ASP A 307 -18.01 0.46 7.29
CA ASP A 307 -18.62 0.38 5.96
C ASP A 307 -18.90 -1.11 5.65
N ASP A 308 -20.15 -1.45 5.39
CA ASP A 308 -20.59 -2.82 5.09
C ASP A 308 -21.08 -2.99 3.65
N THR A 309 -20.53 -2.19 2.72
CA THR A 309 -20.84 -2.31 1.29
C THR A 309 -20.40 -3.68 0.77
N PRO A 310 -21.34 -4.50 0.26
CA PRO A 310 -20.99 -5.83 -0.26
C PRO A 310 -20.22 -5.70 -1.58
N ALA A 311 -19.35 -6.69 -1.85
CA ALA A 311 -18.55 -6.79 -3.08
C ALA A 311 -17.78 -5.50 -3.44
N LEU A 312 -17.27 -4.81 -2.43
CA LEU A 312 -16.52 -3.56 -2.55
C LEU A 312 -15.34 -3.72 -3.51
N SER A 313 -15.27 -2.88 -4.54
CA SER A 313 -14.11 -2.85 -5.42
C SER A 313 -12.90 -2.19 -4.75
N VAL A 314 -11.69 -2.58 -5.18
CA VAL A 314 -10.46 -1.98 -4.64
C VAL A 314 -10.41 -0.46 -4.90
N PHE A 315 -10.95 -0.01 -6.02
CA PHE A 315 -11.00 1.41 -6.38
C PHE A 315 -11.99 2.20 -5.51
N GLU A 316 -13.17 1.63 -5.25
CA GLU A 316 -14.15 2.23 -4.36
C GLU A 316 -13.63 2.30 -2.92
N SER A 317 -12.98 1.22 -2.43
CA SER A 317 -12.34 1.20 -1.11
C SER A 317 -11.29 2.31 -0.97
N ARG A 318 -10.50 2.56 -2.03
CA ARG A 318 -9.52 3.67 -2.07
C ARG A 318 -10.19 5.03 -1.96
N SER A 319 -11.27 5.26 -2.72
CA SER A 319 -12.01 6.52 -2.71
C SER A 319 -12.63 6.80 -1.34
N LYS A 320 -13.26 5.79 -0.73
CA LYS A 320 -13.83 5.87 0.62
C LYS A 320 -12.75 6.10 1.68
N ALA A 321 -11.65 5.34 1.62
CA ALA A 321 -10.53 5.48 2.55
C ALA A 321 -9.88 6.86 2.47
N ARG A 322 -9.68 7.42 1.25
CA ARG A 322 -9.16 8.77 1.06
C ARG A 322 -10.08 9.82 1.68
N ARG A 323 -11.39 9.71 1.47
CA ARG A 323 -12.37 10.61 2.06
C ARG A 323 -12.34 10.55 3.59
N LEU A 324 -12.30 9.35 4.17
CA LEU A 324 -12.20 9.16 5.61
C LEU A 324 -10.87 9.70 6.17
N LYS A 325 -9.75 9.55 5.42
CA LYS A 325 -8.47 10.12 5.84
C LYS A 325 -8.50 11.64 5.91
N ILE A 326 -9.12 12.29 4.93
CA ILE A 326 -9.18 13.75 4.86
C ILE A 326 -10.15 14.34 5.89
N HIS A 327 -11.33 13.75 6.06
CA HIS A 327 -12.39 14.32 6.91
C HIS A 327 -12.35 13.86 8.37
N ASN A 328 -11.89 12.64 8.61
CA ASN A 328 -11.95 11.97 9.91
C ASN A 328 -10.58 11.58 10.45
N ASP A 329 -9.51 11.92 9.75
CA ASP A 329 -8.12 11.65 10.12
C ASP A 329 -7.88 10.21 10.59
N ILE A 330 -8.42 9.23 9.84
CA ILE A 330 -8.20 7.81 10.15
C ILE A 330 -6.71 7.48 10.20
N LYS A 331 -6.35 6.64 11.16
CA LYS A 331 -4.96 6.21 11.39
C LYS A 331 -4.70 4.79 10.90
N ILE A 332 -5.74 3.99 10.70
CA ILE A 332 -5.64 2.60 10.26
C ILE A 332 -6.87 2.20 9.45
N ILE A 333 -6.67 1.26 8.52
CA ILE A 333 -7.73 0.66 7.71
C ILE A 333 -7.74 -0.84 7.96
N ILE A 334 -8.94 -1.42 8.19
CA ILE A 334 -9.17 -2.85 8.35
C ILE A 334 -10.15 -3.33 7.29
N ILE A 335 -9.85 -4.46 6.63
CA ILE A 335 -10.68 -5.07 5.59
C ILE A 335 -11.01 -6.52 5.97
N ASP A 336 -12.28 -6.86 6.12
CA ASP A 336 -12.78 -8.21 6.44
C ASP A 336 -13.70 -8.72 5.33
N TYR A 337 -13.25 -9.56 4.41
CA TYR A 337 -11.93 -10.09 4.13
C TYR A 337 -11.58 -9.97 2.63
N LEU A 338 -10.32 -10.01 2.32
CA LEU A 338 -9.71 -9.72 1.02
C LEU A 338 -10.34 -10.52 -0.14
N GLN A 339 -10.66 -11.79 0.07
CA GLN A 339 -11.23 -12.65 -0.96
C GLN A 339 -12.66 -12.28 -1.37
N LEU A 340 -13.37 -11.40 -0.68
CA LEU A 340 -14.68 -10.88 -1.11
C LEU A 340 -14.58 -9.58 -1.90
N MET A 341 -13.39 -8.99 -1.98
CA MET A 341 -13.16 -7.82 -2.84
C MET A 341 -13.21 -8.20 -4.31
N THR A 342 -13.62 -7.24 -5.13
CA THR A 342 -13.57 -7.36 -6.59
C THR A 342 -12.37 -6.62 -7.16
N GLY A 343 -11.63 -7.32 -8.04
CA GLY A 343 -10.51 -6.77 -8.79
C GLY A 343 -10.94 -6.04 -10.07
N ASN A 344 -10.01 -5.91 -11.03
CA ASN A 344 -10.31 -5.36 -12.35
C ASN A 344 -10.98 -6.43 -13.25
N GLN A 345 -11.77 -6.00 -14.24
CA GLN A 345 -12.42 -6.88 -15.23
C GLN A 345 -11.41 -7.76 -16.00
N ASP A 346 -10.20 -7.26 -16.24
CA ASP A 346 -9.15 -7.98 -16.97
C ASP A 346 -8.65 -9.24 -16.23
N THR A 347 -8.92 -9.37 -14.92
CA THR A 347 -8.52 -10.51 -14.08
C THR A 347 -9.66 -11.48 -13.79
N LYS A 348 -10.88 -11.21 -14.28
CA LYS A 348 -12.05 -12.10 -14.14
C LYS A 348 -11.75 -13.47 -14.76
N GLY A 349 -11.79 -14.53 -13.95
CA GLY A 349 -11.57 -15.92 -14.37
C GLY A 349 -10.30 -16.57 -13.85
N ASN A 350 -9.33 -15.81 -13.36
CA ASN A 350 -8.17 -16.34 -12.64
C ASN A 350 -8.09 -15.75 -11.23
N ARG A 351 -8.59 -16.51 -10.26
CA ARG A 351 -8.69 -16.07 -8.85
C ARG A 351 -7.36 -15.68 -8.24
N GLU A 352 -6.30 -16.40 -8.56
CA GLU A 352 -4.95 -16.10 -8.07
C GLU A 352 -4.46 -14.73 -8.56
N GLN A 353 -4.67 -14.43 -9.85
CA GLN A 353 -4.28 -13.14 -10.43
C GLN A 353 -5.13 -11.99 -9.86
N GLU A 354 -6.41 -12.22 -9.62
CA GLU A 354 -7.30 -11.23 -9.01
C GLU A 354 -6.86 -10.89 -7.58
N VAL A 355 -6.58 -11.89 -6.77
CA VAL A 355 -6.09 -11.72 -5.40
C VAL A 355 -4.72 -11.03 -5.38
N ALA A 356 -3.82 -11.37 -6.32
CA ALA A 356 -2.54 -10.70 -6.49
C ALA A 356 -2.69 -9.23 -6.85
N PHE A 357 -3.62 -8.89 -7.75
CA PHE A 357 -3.93 -7.51 -8.11
C PHE A 357 -4.46 -6.73 -6.91
N ILE A 358 -5.42 -7.31 -6.16
CA ILE A 358 -5.99 -6.70 -4.96
C ILE A 358 -4.88 -6.42 -3.94
N SER A 359 -4.04 -7.41 -3.62
CA SER A 359 -2.95 -7.27 -2.65
C SER A 359 -1.99 -6.12 -2.98
N ARG A 360 -1.51 -6.06 -4.24
CA ARG A 360 -0.63 -4.97 -4.70
C ARG A 360 -1.30 -3.62 -4.61
N THR A 361 -2.58 -3.56 -4.97
CA THR A 361 -3.32 -2.29 -4.93
C THR A 361 -3.56 -1.85 -3.49
N LEU A 362 -3.87 -2.74 -2.56
CA LEU A 362 -3.98 -2.43 -1.13
C LEU A 362 -2.66 -1.89 -0.56
N LYS A 363 -1.52 -2.52 -0.92
CA LYS A 363 -0.20 -1.99 -0.54
C LYS A 363 0.08 -0.61 -1.13
N ALA A 364 -0.35 -0.36 -2.37
CA ALA A 364 -0.23 0.96 -2.98
C ALA A 364 -1.09 2.01 -2.26
N ILE A 365 -2.33 1.65 -1.86
CA ILE A 365 -3.23 2.52 -1.08
C ILE A 365 -2.64 2.83 0.29
N ALA A 366 -2.11 1.83 1.01
CA ALA A 366 -1.45 2.02 2.30
C ALA A 366 -0.30 3.04 2.20
N LYS A 367 0.53 2.94 1.15
CA LYS A 367 1.61 3.90 0.86
C LYS A 367 1.11 5.27 0.44
N GLU A 368 0.02 5.35 -0.33
CA GLU A 368 -0.56 6.61 -0.79
C GLU A 368 -1.13 7.42 0.37
N LEU A 369 -1.92 6.77 1.21
CA LEU A 369 -2.59 7.39 2.34
C LEU A 369 -1.68 7.53 3.56
N ASN A 370 -0.51 6.90 3.54
CA ASN A 370 0.44 6.81 4.64
C ASN A 370 -0.24 6.31 5.94
N VAL A 371 -0.98 5.21 5.84
CA VAL A 371 -1.64 4.54 6.96
C VAL A 371 -1.38 3.04 6.91
N PRO A 372 -1.26 2.34 8.05
CA PRO A 372 -1.26 0.88 8.08
C PRO A 372 -2.59 0.34 7.59
N MET A 373 -2.52 -0.80 6.89
CA MET A 373 -3.70 -1.49 6.39
C MET A 373 -3.67 -2.95 6.80
N ILE A 374 -4.70 -3.38 7.51
CA ILE A 374 -4.89 -4.78 7.90
C ILE A 374 -5.92 -5.41 6.97
N ALA A 375 -5.54 -6.46 6.26
CA ALA A 375 -6.45 -7.23 5.43
C ALA A 375 -6.56 -8.67 5.95
N LEU A 376 -7.79 -9.13 6.17
CA LEU A 376 -8.03 -10.49 6.60
C LEU A 376 -7.97 -11.43 5.40
N SER A 377 -7.41 -12.63 5.62
CA SER A 377 -7.35 -13.68 4.63
C SER A 377 -7.81 -15.02 5.21
N GLN A 378 -8.41 -15.86 4.37
CA GLN A 378 -8.78 -17.22 4.75
C GLN A 378 -7.70 -18.20 4.30
N LEU A 379 -7.29 -19.10 5.19
CA LEU A 379 -6.32 -20.14 4.89
C LEU A 379 -6.92 -21.30 4.09
N SER A 380 -6.10 -21.96 3.29
CA SER A 380 -6.42 -23.18 2.55
C SER A 380 -6.87 -24.32 3.48
N ARG A 381 -7.74 -25.20 2.98
CA ARG A 381 -8.18 -26.41 3.72
C ARG A 381 -7.03 -27.41 3.96
N ALA A 382 -5.93 -27.30 3.23
CA ALA A 382 -4.77 -28.14 3.40
C ALA A 382 -4.18 -28.11 4.82
N THR A 383 -4.33 -26.99 5.54
CA THR A 383 -3.91 -26.85 6.94
C THR A 383 -4.59 -27.88 7.85
N GLU A 384 -5.89 -28.17 7.64
CA GLU A 384 -6.65 -29.12 8.47
C GLU A 384 -6.30 -30.59 8.17
N MET A 385 -5.85 -30.86 6.94
CA MET A 385 -5.44 -32.21 6.52
C MET A 385 -4.03 -32.57 7.00
N ARG A 386 -3.26 -31.61 7.49
CA ARG A 386 -1.92 -31.81 8.03
C ARG A 386 -2.01 -32.53 9.37
N GLY A 387 -1.18 -33.53 9.57
CA GLY A 387 -1.02 -34.21 10.86
C GLY A 387 -0.33 -33.30 11.91
N GLY A 388 -0.47 -33.63 13.19
CA GLY A 388 0.18 -32.90 14.28
C GLY A 388 -0.59 -31.66 14.76
N SER A 389 0.13 -30.62 15.14
CA SER A 389 -0.45 -29.39 15.75
C SER A 389 -1.35 -28.57 14.85
N LYS A 390 -1.44 -28.89 13.56
CA LYS A 390 -2.19 -28.12 12.53
C LYS A 390 -1.87 -26.63 12.53
N ARG A 391 -0.65 -26.29 12.93
CA ARG A 391 -0.17 -24.92 13.04
C ARG A 391 -0.03 -24.29 11.66
N PRO A 392 -0.58 -23.09 11.40
CA PRO A 392 -0.51 -22.43 10.11
C PRO A 392 0.93 -22.08 9.70
N GLN A 393 1.19 -22.09 8.38
CA GLN A 393 2.47 -21.74 7.77
C GLN A 393 2.23 -20.85 6.56
N LEU A 394 3.26 -20.11 6.10
CA LEU A 394 3.17 -19.22 4.93
C LEU A 394 2.69 -19.96 3.68
N SER A 395 3.08 -21.23 3.51
CA SER A 395 2.59 -22.09 2.41
C SER A 395 1.07 -22.33 2.41
N ASP A 396 0.38 -22.10 3.53
CA ASP A 396 -1.07 -22.26 3.63
C ASP A 396 -1.84 -21.08 3.02
N LEU A 397 -1.15 -19.97 2.68
CA LEU A 397 -1.62 -18.86 1.84
C LEU A 397 -1.55 -19.21 0.33
N ARG A 398 -1.44 -20.47 -0.05
CA ARG A 398 -1.00 -21.00 -1.35
C ARG A 398 -1.82 -20.58 -2.58
N GLU A 399 -3.10 -20.21 -2.42
CA GLU A 399 -3.90 -19.60 -3.49
C GLU A 399 -3.59 -18.10 -3.65
N SER A 400 -2.59 -17.61 -2.93
CA SER A 400 -2.29 -16.19 -2.75
C SER A 400 -0.80 -15.94 -2.50
N GLY A 401 0.10 -16.63 -3.21
CA GLY A 401 1.56 -16.43 -3.08
C GLY A 401 1.98 -14.95 -3.26
N ALA A 402 1.22 -14.19 -4.01
CA ALA A 402 1.42 -12.76 -4.15
C ALA A 402 1.13 -11.99 -2.85
N ILE A 403 0.12 -12.39 -2.05
CA ILE A 403 -0.18 -11.76 -0.75
C ILE A 403 1.04 -11.84 0.16
N GLU A 404 1.69 -13.02 0.20
CA GLU A 404 2.90 -13.20 1.00
C GLU A 404 4.02 -12.25 0.57
N GLN A 405 4.21 -12.08 -0.74
CA GLN A 405 5.27 -11.20 -1.26
C GLN A 405 5.01 -9.73 -0.97
N ASP A 406 3.76 -9.26 -1.14
CA ASP A 406 3.37 -7.87 -1.01
C ASP A 406 3.26 -7.42 0.46
N ALA A 407 2.87 -8.32 1.37
CA ALA A 407 2.70 -8.03 2.79
C ALA A 407 4.03 -7.70 3.49
N ASP A 408 4.00 -6.74 4.41
CA ASP A 408 5.13 -6.44 5.31
C ASP A 408 5.08 -7.33 6.56
N ILE A 409 3.88 -7.59 7.06
CA ILE A 409 3.63 -8.49 8.18
C ILE A 409 2.58 -9.53 7.76
N VAL A 410 2.83 -10.79 8.10
CA VAL A 410 1.87 -11.88 8.01
C VAL A 410 1.70 -12.50 9.39
N ALA A 411 0.50 -12.42 9.91
CA ALA A 411 0.11 -12.98 11.19
C ALA A 411 -0.93 -14.09 11.01
N PHE A 412 -0.75 -15.20 11.70
CA PHE A 412 -1.74 -16.27 11.74
C PHE A 412 -2.39 -16.34 13.12
N ILE A 413 -3.69 -16.63 13.14
CA ILE A 413 -4.40 -16.94 14.37
C ILE A 413 -4.53 -18.44 14.48
N HIS A 414 -3.98 -19.01 15.56
CA HIS A 414 -4.06 -20.42 15.88
C HIS A 414 -4.67 -20.59 17.29
N ARG A 415 -5.61 -21.51 17.39
CA ARG A 415 -6.27 -21.86 18.67
C ARG A 415 -6.19 -23.35 18.86
N PRO A 416 -5.25 -23.85 19.69
CA PRO A 416 -5.05 -25.28 19.92
C PRO A 416 -6.31 -25.98 20.45
N GLU A 417 -7.05 -25.35 21.35
CA GLU A 417 -8.31 -25.86 21.90
C GLU A 417 -9.32 -26.24 20.81
N TYR A 418 -9.40 -25.48 19.71
CA TYR A 418 -10.31 -25.75 18.60
C TYR A 418 -10.03 -27.10 17.93
N TYR A 419 -8.78 -27.54 17.95
CA TYR A 419 -8.34 -28.83 17.42
C TYR A 419 -8.30 -29.96 18.46
N GLY A 420 -8.81 -29.72 19.68
CA GLY A 420 -8.83 -30.68 20.78
C GLY A 420 -7.46 -30.88 21.43
N ILE A 421 -6.52 -29.97 21.19
CA ILE A 421 -5.21 -29.96 21.86
C ILE A 421 -5.42 -29.23 23.20
N ASN A 422 -5.47 -29.99 24.29
CA ASN A 422 -5.80 -29.46 25.62
C ASN A 422 -4.56 -29.05 26.45
N GLN A 423 -3.38 -29.44 26.01
CA GLN A 423 -2.10 -29.09 26.64
C GLN A 423 -1.07 -28.73 25.58
N ASP A 424 -0.24 -27.75 25.87
CA ASP A 424 0.91 -27.40 25.05
C ASP A 424 2.08 -28.39 25.24
N GLU A 425 3.21 -28.16 24.56
CA GLU A 425 4.42 -28.99 24.65
C GLU A 425 5.04 -29.00 26.07
N ASN A 426 4.71 -28.00 26.91
CA ASN A 426 5.16 -27.88 28.28
C ASN A 426 4.15 -28.44 29.30
N GLY A 427 3.03 -29.03 28.82
CA GLY A 427 1.97 -29.58 29.68
C GLY A 427 1.01 -28.51 30.25
N MET A 428 1.09 -27.26 29.82
CA MET A 428 0.19 -26.19 30.25
C MET A 428 -1.17 -26.29 29.54
N PRO A 429 -2.28 -25.98 30.24
CA PRO A 429 -3.59 -26.02 29.62
C PRO A 429 -3.75 -24.96 28.55
N THR A 430 -4.25 -25.37 27.37
CA THR A 430 -4.47 -24.48 26.22
C THR A 430 -5.89 -23.91 26.16
N ALA A 431 -6.73 -24.18 27.14
CA ALA A 431 -8.11 -23.71 27.20
C ALA A 431 -8.19 -22.17 27.19
N GLY A 432 -8.89 -21.62 26.20
CA GLY A 432 -9.00 -20.17 26.02
C GLY A 432 -7.73 -19.47 25.50
N MET A 433 -6.66 -20.21 25.21
CA MET A 433 -5.45 -19.64 24.63
C MET A 433 -5.58 -19.47 23.12
N ALA A 434 -4.99 -18.41 22.61
CA ALA A 434 -4.86 -18.13 21.19
C ALA A 434 -3.44 -17.64 20.89
N GLU A 435 -2.82 -18.23 19.88
CA GLU A 435 -1.50 -17.84 19.41
C GLU A 435 -1.63 -16.94 18.18
N ILE A 436 -1.01 -15.79 18.23
CA ILE A 436 -0.82 -14.91 17.08
C ILE A 436 0.60 -15.13 16.57
N ILE A 437 0.72 -15.89 15.49
CA ILE A 437 1.98 -16.32 14.91
C ILE A 437 2.42 -15.26 13.90
N LEU A 438 3.39 -14.43 14.21
CA LEU A 438 4.02 -13.51 13.26
C LEU A 438 4.99 -14.30 12.37
N ALA A 439 4.47 -14.84 11.27
CA ALA A 439 5.25 -15.70 10.36
C ALA A 439 6.12 -14.92 9.36
N LYS A 440 5.81 -13.65 9.13
CA LYS A 440 6.61 -12.71 8.36
C LYS A 440 6.58 -11.35 9.03
N HIS A 441 7.74 -10.73 9.18
CA HIS A 441 7.87 -9.34 9.63
C HIS A 441 9.10 -8.72 8.95
N ARG A 442 8.89 -7.79 7.99
CA ARG A 442 10.01 -7.20 7.21
C ARG A 442 10.95 -6.36 8.06
N ASN A 443 10.41 -5.66 9.06
CA ASN A 443 11.15 -4.70 9.87
C ASN A 443 11.42 -5.18 11.31
N GLY A 444 11.10 -6.46 11.61
CA GLY A 444 11.23 -6.98 12.98
C GLY A 444 11.39 -8.50 13.03
N ALA A 445 11.30 -9.05 14.24
CA ALA A 445 11.42 -10.47 14.49
C ALA A 445 10.12 -11.23 14.15
N VAL A 446 10.26 -12.48 13.73
CA VAL A 446 9.17 -13.46 13.68
C VAL A 446 9.07 -14.13 15.04
N CYS A 447 7.87 -14.18 15.59
CA CYS A 447 7.63 -14.75 16.91
C CYS A 447 6.16 -15.14 17.09
N ASP A 448 5.87 -15.80 18.20
CA ASP A 448 4.53 -16.16 18.61
C ASP A 448 4.11 -15.28 19.79
N VAL A 449 2.95 -14.66 19.68
CA VAL A 449 2.35 -13.85 20.72
C VAL A 449 1.13 -14.57 21.27
N ASN A 450 1.11 -14.83 22.57
CA ASN A 450 -0.01 -15.48 23.23
C ASN A 450 -1.04 -14.45 23.70
N LEU A 451 -2.31 -14.69 23.33
CA LEU A 451 -3.46 -13.93 23.78
C LEU A 451 -4.50 -14.88 24.38
N ARG A 452 -5.47 -14.32 25.08
CA ARG A 452 -6.61 -15.05 25.61
C ARG A 452 -7.84 -14.82 24.72
N PHE A 453 -8.54 -15.88 24.36
CA PHE A 453 -9.81 -15.83 23.66
C PHE A 453 -10.97 -16.12 24.62
N LEU A 454 -11.81 -15.11 24.86
CA LEU A 454 -13.00 -15.19 25.68
C LEU A 454 -14.18 -15.63 24.81
N LYS A 455 -14.50 -16.93 24.84
CA LYS A 455 -15.44 -17.56 23.92
C LYS A 455 -16.86 -16.99 23.99
N GLU A 456 -17.35 -16.70 25.20
CA GLU A 456 -18.70 -16.19 25.43
C GLU A 456 -18.90 -14.77 24.89
N GLN A 457 -17.83 -13.96 24.92
CA GLN A 457 -17.80 -12.59 24.44
C GLN A 457 -17.27 -12.49 23.00
N ALA A 458 -16.77 -13.58 22.44
CA ALA A 458 -16.04 -13.62 21.16
C ALA A 458 -14.96 -12.52 21.07
N ARG A 459 -14.22 -12.30 22.15
CA ARG A 459 -13.22 -11.23 22.34
C ARG A 459 -11.85 -11.80 22.59
N PHE A 460 -10.80 -11.11 22.05
CA PHE A 460 -9.41 -11.34 22.43
C PHE A 460 -9.00 -10.35 23.52
N ALA A 461 -8.13 -10.78 24.42
CA ALA A 461 -7.54 -9.98 25.48
C ALA A 461 -6.09 -10.43 25.73
N ASP A 462 -5.31 -9.59 26.37
CA ASP A 462 -3.97 -9.97 26.85
C ASP A 462 -4.07 -11.10 27.89
N VAL A 463 -2.99 -11.90 28.00
CA VAL A 463 -2.88 -12.90 29.05
C VAL A 463 -2.54 -12.16 30.34
N GLU A 464 -3.36 -12.34 31.39
CA GLU A 464 -3.11 -11.75 32.69
C GLU A 464 -1.79 -12.32 33.27
N ASP A 465 -0.97 -11.48 33.90
CA ASP A 465 0.33 -11.87 34.49
C ASP A 465 0.22 -13.01 35.52
N SER A 466 -0.96 -13.17 36.13
CA SER A 466 -1.23 -14.29 37.06
C SER A 466 -1.22 -15.68 36.43
N MET A 467 -1.25 -15.76 35.07
CA MET A 467 -1.19 -17.03 34.32
C MET A 467 0.20 -17.32 33.76
N LEU A 468 1.14 -16.40 33.88
CA LEU A 468 2.52 -16.61 33.47
C LEU A 468 3.27 -17.34 34.59
N PRO A 469 4.27 -18.19 34.27
CA PRO A 469 5.22 -18.72 35.28
C PRO A 469 5.84 -17.56 36.05
N PRO A 470 6.09 -17.71 37.38
CA PRO A 470 6.55 -16.61 38.22
C PRO A 470 7.79 -15.86 37.72
N ALA A 471 8.67 -16.53 36.96
CA ALA A 471 9.84 -15.92 36.34
C ALA A 471 9.46 -14.97 35.16
N GLN A 472 8.46 -15.31 34.36
CA GLN A 472 8.03 -14.49 33.21
C GLN A 472 7.09 -13.36 33.65
N ALA A 473 6.30 -13.57 34.71
CA ALA A 473 5.46 -12.53 35.30
C ALA A 473 6.30 -11.41 35.93
N ALA A 474 7.39 -11.75 36.58
CA ALA A 474 8.32 -10.79 37.17
C ALA A 474 9.07 -9.97 36.10
N GLU A 475 9.47 -10.60 35.00
CA GLU A 475 10.12 -9.90 33.86
C GLU A 475 9.15 -8.99 33.11
N SER A 476 7.87 -9.39 32.94
CA SER A 476 6.86 -8.59 32.30
C SER A 476 6.45 -7.38 33.12
N GLN A 477 6.31 -7.53 34.44
CA GLN A 477 5.95 -6.45 35.35
C GLN A 477 7.09 -5.44 35.49
N GLN A 478 8.33 -5.90 35.58
CA GLN A 478 9.50 -5.04 35.67
C GLN A 478 9.76 -4.26 34.38
N ALA A 479 9.56 -4.89 33.22
CA ALA A 479 9.60 -4.23 31.91
C ALA A 479 8.47 -3.20 31.74
N TYR A 480 7.28 -3.44 32.31
CA TYR A 480 6.16 -2.51 32.31
C TYR A 480 6.41 -1.29 33.19
N ASP A 481 6.90 -1.50 34.41
CA ASP A 481 7.22 -0.42 35.35
C ASP A 481 8.40 0.44 34.88
N ASP A 482 9.42 -0.16 34.27
CA ASP A 482 10.52 0.54 33.62
C ASP A 482 10.08 1.35 32.40
N TYR A 483 9.11 0.83 31.67
CA TYR A 483 8.54 1.48 30.49
C TYR A 483 7.56 2.61 30.85
N ALA A 484 6.71 2.41 31.86
CA ALA A 484 5.75 3.38 32.35
C ALA A 484 6.40 4.53 33.15
N SER A 485 7.53 4.27 33.80
CA SER A 485 8.23 5.27 34.62
C SER A 485 9.21 6.16 33.84
N GLY A 486 9.45 5.89 32.54
CA GLY A 486 10.41 6.66 31.74
C GLY A 486 11.84 6.64 32.30
N SER A 487 12.12 5.72 33.22
CA SER A 487 13.43 5.60 33.83
C SER A 487 14.39 4.94 32.86
N ASN A 488 15.18 5.77 32.19
CA ASN A 488 16.34 5.40 31.40
C ASN A 488 17.44 4.84 32.37
N SER A 489 17.21 3.68 32.96
CA SER A 489 18.26 2.93 33.62
C SER A 489 19.04 2.22 32.53
N GLN A 490 20.17 2.82 32.13
CA GLN A 490 21.21 2.11 31.39
C GLN A 490 21.43 0.74 32.06
N PRO A 491 21.51 -0.37 31.30
CA PRO A 491 21.87 -1.65 31.86
C PRO A 491 23.22 -1.50 32.54
N GLY A 492 23.25 -1.67 33.87
CA GLY A 492 24.46 -1.59 34.68
C GLY A 492 25.51 -2.54 34.13
N THR A 493 26.63 -2.00 33.73
CA THR A 493 27.86 -2.70 33.44
C THR A 493 28.39 -3.29 34.76
N SER A 494 27.89 -4.45 35.14
CA SER A 494 28.50 -5.27 36.19
C SER A 494 29.02 -6.56 35.55
N GLY A 495 30.35 -6.59 35.33
CA GLY A 495 31.10 -7.81 35.17
C GLY A 495 31.57 -8.19 33.78
N LEU A 496 32.38 -7.35 33.14
CA LEU A 496 33.41 -7.81 32.19
C LEU A 496 34.53 -6.74 32.09
N GLY A 497 35.11 -6.42 33.20
CA GLY A 497 36.26 -5.54 33.29
C GLY A 497 37.49 -6.34 33.71
N ALA A 498 38.09 -7.08 32.79
CA ALA A 498 39.50 -7.50 32.87
C ALA A 498 39.85 -8.22 31.55
N ALA A 499 40.24 -7.48 30.54
CA ALA A 499 41.21 -7.81 29.49
C ALA A 499 40.84 -7.03 28.21
N MET A 500 41.48 -5.90 28.04
CA MET A 500 42.07 -5.35 26.82
C MET A 500 42.23 -3.83 26.97
N GLY A 501 43.31 -3.46 27.68
CA GLY A 501 43.96 -2.18 27.49
C GLY A 501 44.74 -2.26 26.16
N GLY A 502 44.28 -1.50 25.18
CA GLY A 502 44.93 -1.33 23.88
C GLY A 502 44.55 0.04 23.35
N GLU A 503 45.44 1.00 23.55
CA GLU A 503 45.40 2.32 22.91
C GLU A 503 45.30 2.15 21.39
N PHE A 504 44.28 2.73 20.77
CA PHE A 504 44.21 2.90 19.30
C PHE A 504 44.96 4.17 18.91
N ASP A 505 46.19 3.95 18.45
CA ASP A 505 47.03 4.98 17.83
C ASP A 505 46.61 5.20 16.36
N VAL A 506 46.13 6.39 16.07
CA VAL A 506 45.73 6.82 14.76
C VAL A 506 46.95 7.33 13.98
N ASN A 507 47.82 6.42 13.54
CA ASN A 507 48.78 6.73 12.47
C ASN A 507 49.52 5.46 11.98
N ARG A 508 48.95 4.79 10.99
CA ARG A 508 49.76 3.92 10.11
C ARG A 508 49.15 3.80 8.74
N SER A 509 49.76 4.53 7.81
CA SER A 509 49.72 4.22 6.38
C SER A 509 50.28 2.81 6.13
N THR A 510 49.51 1.94 5.48
CA THR A 510 50.04 0.70 4.94
C THR A 510 49.57 0.44 3.53
N LYS A 511 50.55 0.16 2.73
CA LYS A 511 50.65 -0.27 1.39
C LYS A 511 49.63 -1.35 1.01
N ILE A 512 49.12 -1.17 -0.19
CA ILE A 512 48.40 -2.17 -0.98
C ILE A 512 49.44 -3.19 -1.45
N ASP A 513 49.22 -4.47 -1.17
CA ASP A 513 49.81 -5.59 -1.91
C ASP A 513 48.69 -6.31 -2.66
N ASP A 514 48.86 -6.32 -3.98
CA ASP A 514 48.14 -7.14 -4.93
C ASP A 514 48.39 -8.62 -4.65
N GLU A 515 47.34 -9.42 -4.55
CA GLU A 515 47.27 -10.78 -5.10
C GLU A 515 45.85 -11.32 -4.95
N ALA A 516 45.13 -11.45 -6.07
CA ALA A 516 43.99 -12.32 -6.19
C ALA A 516 44.47 -13.76 -6.44
N PRO A 517 43.71 -14.80 -6.04
CA PRO A 517 43.20 -15.69 -7.07
C PRO A 517 41.78 -16.26 -6.80
N PHE A 518 41.07 -16.39 -7.91
CA PHE A 518 39.87 -17.17 -8.29
C PHE A 518 38.52 -16.72 -7.74
#